data_bc08c57d1b492eeab46c837ff4c29480
#
_entry.id   bc08c57d1b492eeab46c837ff4c29480
#
_cell.length_a   1.000
_cell.length_b   1.000
_cell.length_c   1.000
_cell.angle_alpha   90.00
_cell.angle_beta   90.00
_cell.angle_gamma   90.00
#
_symmetry.space_group_name_H-M   'P 1'
#
loop_
_entity.id
_entity.type
_entity.pdbx_description
1 polymer ?
#
loop_
_entity_poly.entity_id
_entity_poly.type
_entity_poly.pdbx_seq_one_letter_code
_entity_poly.pdbx_strand_id
1 'polypeptide(L)'
;MASKEIIYKEQTFKLAYELVNPSQDEVLLVLHGWGSNKEIMKQAFGNTLPDFKHIYLDMPGFGKSSNEMILNTVDYAKIVQLFLDELGVTATIAMGHSFGGKVSTLLNTPCLVLLSSAGIVTVKPWSVKVKIATFKLLKPLGMKKIRELFVAPDAQGMSHEMYETFKNVVDEDFEAEFTASKSKALCFWGKEDTATPLYTGEKIAGLIENSVFYPLDGDHFFFLTHKDFIAKTITEHCKETIQ
;
A
#
# COMPACT_ATOMS: atom_id res chain seq x y z
N MET A 1 17.82 -4.70 11.02
CA MET A 1 17.10 -5.07 9.78
C MET A 1 17.24 -6.57 9.60
N ALA A 2 16.15 -7.27 9.37
CA ALA A 2 16.09 -8.70 9.11
C ALA A 2 15.59 -8.97 7.69
N SER A 3 15.72 -10.21 7.21
CA SER A 3 15.10 -10.67 5.98
C SER A 3 14.57 -12.09 6.16
N LYS A 4 13.51 -12.42 5.42
CA LYS A 4 12.90 -13.75 5.37
C LYS A 4 12.74 -14.17 3.92
N GLU A 5 13.03 -15.43 3.62
CA GLU A 5 12.80 -16.01 2.30
C GLU A 5 11.41 -16.65 2.26
N ILE A 6 10.65 -16.32 1.20
CA ILE A 6 9.31 -16.82 0.95
C ILE A 6 9.28 -17.45 -0.42
N ILE A 7 8.71 -18.65 -0.52
CA ILE A 7 8.51 -19.33 -1.79
C ILE A 7 7.06 -19.11 -2.24
N TYR A 8 6.89 -18.52 -3.42
CA TYR A 8 5.59 -18.31 -4.05
C TYR A 8 5.68 -18.62 -5.55
N LYS A 9 4.81 -19.49 -6.07
CA LYS A 9 4.81 -19.93 -7.49
C LYS A 9 6.21 -20.36 -7.98
N GLU A 10 6.92 -21.18 -7.18
CA GLU A 10 8.27 -21.71 -7.46
C GLU A 10 9.38 -20.64 -7.51
N GLN A 11 9.10 -19.40 -7.13
CA GLN A 11 10.07 -18.31 -7.02
C GLN A 11 10.36 -17.98 -5.56
N THR A 12 11.61 -17.65 -5.27
CA THR A 12 12.05 -17.25 -3.94
C THR A 12 12.07 -15.72 -3.85
N PHE A 13 11.33 -15.17 -2.89
CA PHE A 13 11.33 -13.77 -2.55
C PHE A 13 12.11 -13.55 -1.25
N LYS A 14 13.15 -12.76 -1.28
CA LYS A 14 13.83 -12.32 -0.07
C LYS A 14 13.21 -11.01 0.39
N LEU A 15 12.43 -11.05 1.47
CA LEU A 15 11.69 -9.91 1.99
C LEU A 15 12.42 -9.31 3.18
N ALA A 16 12.75 -8.01 3.08
CA ALA A 16 13.40 -7.24 4.13
C ALA A 16 12.34 -6.61 5.04
N TYR A 17 12.55 -6.71 6.35
CA TYR A 17 11.62 -6.15 7.33
C TYR A 17 12.34 -5.64 8.59
N GLU A 18 11.60 -4.88 9.38
CA GLU A 18 12.03 -4.45 10.71
C GLU A 18 10.92 -4.63 11.73
N LEU A 19 11.33 -4.99 12.95
CA LEU A 19 10.43 -5.12 14.09
C LEU A 19 10.62 -3.94 15.04
N VAL A 20 9.52 -3.45 15.58
CA VAL A 20 9.50 -2.55 16.74
C VAL A 20 8.60 -3.19 17.79
N ASN A 21 8.94 -3.05 19.05
CA ASN A 21 8.25 -3.68 20.19
C ASN A 21 8.06 -5.21 20.04
N PRO A 22 9.13 -6.00 19.79
CA PRO A 22 9.00 -7.41 19.40
C PRO A 22 8.41 -8.31 20.50
N SER A 23 8.32 -7.84 21.74
CA SER A 23 7.77 -8.57 22.88
C SER A 23 6.25 -8.47 23.01
N GLN A 24 5.60 -7.62 22.20
CA GLN A 24 4.14 -7.49 22.21
C GLN A 24 3.50 -8.64 21.44
N ASP A 25 2.29 -9.03 21.85
CA ASP A 25 1.55 -10.13 21.23
C ASP A 25 0.74 -9.66 20.02
N GLU A 26 0.06 -8.50 20.12
CA GLU A 26 -0.77 -7.93 19.08
C GLU A 26 0.09 -7.35 17.94
N VAL A 27 -0.19 -7.77 16.71
CA VAL A 27 0.65 -7.47 15.54
C VAL A 27 0.04 -6.39 14.67
N LEU A 28 0.79 -5.30 14.49
CA LEU A 28 0.56 -4.25 13.50
C LEU A 28 1.49 -4.45 12.30
N LEU A 29 0.93 -4.93 11.20
CA LEU A 29 1.62 -4.96 9.92
C LEU A 29 1.53 -3.59 9.25
N VAL A 30 2.65 -3.07 8.73
CA VAL A 30 2.72 -1.75 8.09
C VAL A 30 3.30 -1.87 6.69
N LEU A 31 2.50 -1.48 5.69
CA LEU A 31 2.82 -1.55 4.27
C LEU A 31 2.90 -0.15 3.65
N HIS A 32 3.98 0.09 2.90
CA HIS A 32 4.25 1.35 2.21
C HIS A 32 3.54 1.46 0.84
N GLY A 33 3.57 2.64 0.22
CA GLY A 33 3.05 2.89 -1.13
C GLY A 33 4.01 2.44 -2.24
N TRP A 34 3.53 2.45 -3.50
CA TRP A 34 4.35 2.16 -4.68
C TRP A 34 5.54 3.14 -4.77
N GLY A 35 6.69 2.65 -5.19
CA GLY A 35 7.92 3.44 -5.32
C GLY A 35 8.55 3.89 -3.99
N SER A 36 8.00 3.46 -2.86
CA SER A 36 8.48 3.76 -1.51
C SER A 36 9.11 2.52 -0.85
N ASN A 37 9.33 2.59 0.45
CA ASN A 37 9.87 1.49 1.25
C ASN A 37 9.42 1.63 2.72
N LYS A 38 9.74 0.62 3.53
CA LYS A 38 9.36 0.57 4.95
C LYS A 38 9.85 1.74 5.80
N GLU A 39 10.96 2.41 5.41
CA GLU A 39 11.58 3.45 6.24
C GLU A 39 10.67 4.66 6.46
N ILE A 40 9.91 5.09 5.43
CA ILE A 40 9.00 6.23 5.58
C ILE A 40 7.88 5.92 6.58
N MET A 41 7.37 4.69 6.57
CA MET A 41 6.33 4.26 7.49
C MET A 41 6.88 4.12 8.91
N LYS A 42 8.10 3.60 9.06
CA LYS A 42 8.78 3.51 10.34
C LYS A 42 9.14 4.89 10.90
N GLN A 43 9.54 5.83 10.05
CA GLN A 43 9.77 7.24 10.44
C GLN A 43 8.50 7.87 11.04
N ALA A 44 7.34 7.58 10.45
CA ALA A 44 6.06 8.07 10.97
C ALA A 44 5.67 7.39 12.28
N PHE A 45 5.64 6.06 12.31
CA PHE A 45 4.95 5.30 13.35
C PHE A 45 5.88 4.50 14.29
N GLY A 46 7.20 4.49 14.07
CA GLY A 46 8.13 3.66 14.85
C GLY A 46 8.22 4.00 16.34
N ASN A 47 7.79 5.18 16.74
CA ASN A 47 7.75 5.63 18.13
C ASN A 47 6.32 5.81 18.66
N THR A 48 5.31 5.28 17.97
CA THR A 48 3.90 5.33 18.37
C THR A 48 3.40 3.90 18.64
N LEU A 49 2.17 3.74 19.11
CA LEU A 49 1.50 2.44 19.30
C LEU A 49 2.37 1.41 20.08
N PRO A 50 2.87 1.75 21.29
CA PRO A 50 3.82 0.91 22.02
C PRO A 50 3.28 -0.45 22.46
N ASP A 51 1.96 -0.62 22.46
CA ASP A 51 1.27 -1.87 22.85
C ASP A 51 1.21 -2.90 21.71
N PHE A 52 1.73 -2.56 20.52
CA PHE A 52 1.71 -3.43 19.35
C PHE A 52 3.13 -3.83 18.93
N LYS A 53 3.30 -5.05 18.47
CA LYS A 53 4.47 -5.51 17.70
C LYS A 53 4.34 -4.98 16.28
N HIS A 54 5.16 -4.02 15.90
CA HIS A 54 5.14 -3.50 14.54
C HIS A 54 6.00 -4.35 13.61
N ILE A 55 5.50 -4.65 12.43
CA ILE A 55 6.22 -5.27 11.35
C ILE A 55 6.21 -4.29 10.16
N TYR A 56 7.35 -3.63 9.93
CA TYR A 56 7.57 -2.77 8.75
C TYR A 56 8.17 -3.61 7.64
N LEU A 57 7.45 -3.80 6.55
CA LEU A 57 7.85 -4.67 5.45
C LEU A 57 8.20 -3.85 4.20
N ASP A 58 9.35 -4.11 3.59
CA ASP A 58 9.58 -3.77 2.19
C ASP A 58 8.83 -4.79 1.33
N MET A 59 7.80 -4.36 0.62
CA MET A 59 7.04 -5.23 -0.28
C MET A 59 7.93 -5.72 -1.45
N PRO A 60 7.59 -6.86 -2.12
CA PRO A 60 8.37 -7.41 -3.24
C PRO A 60 8.75 -6.36 -4.29
N GLY A 61 10.05 -6.25 -4.60
CA GLY A 61 10.59 -5.31 -5.57
C GLY A 61 10.85 -3.90 -5.06
N PHE A 62 10.64 -3.65 -3.76
CA PHE A 62 10.89 -2.34 -3.13
C PHE A 62 11.92 -2.43 -2.02
N GLY A 63 12.59 -1.29 -1.75
CA GLY A 63 13.57 -1.18 -0.68
C GLY A 63 14.68 -2.21 -0.83
N LYS A 64 14.75 -3.17 0.09
CA LYS A 64 15.74 -4.26 0.08
C LYS A 64 15.11 -5.64 -0.18
N SER A 65 13.86 -5.68 -0.62
CA SER A 65 13.17 -6.90 -1.02
C SER A 65 13.33 -7.19 -2.51
N SER A 66 13.57 -8.47 -2.86
CA SER A 66 13.71 -8.88 -4.25
C SER A 66 12.35 -9.11 -4.92
N ASN A 67 12.32 -8.94 -6.24
CA ASN A 67 11.23 -9.39 -7.11
C ASN A 67 11.74 -9.60 -8.54
N GLU A 68 11.56 -10.80 -9.06
CA GLU A 68 11.88 -11.19 -10.42
C GLU A 68 10.64 -11.71 -11.18
N MET A 69 9.43 -11.40 -10.67
CA MET A 69 8.16 -11.81 -11.26
C MET A 69 7.28 -10.61 -11.62
N ILE A 70 6.41 -10.82 -12.60
CA ILE A 70 5.29 -9.92 -12.87
C ILE A 70 4.17 -10.29 -11.89
N LEU A 71 3.80 -9.35 -11.01
CA LEU A 71 2.81 -9.54 -9.96
C LEU A 71 1.55 -8.71 -10.21
N ASN A 72 0.46 -9.07 -9.54
CA ASN A 72 -0.74 -8.26 -9.34
C ASN A 72 -0.98 -8.03 -7.84
N THR A 73 -1.98 -7.25 -7.45
CA THR A 73 -2.24 -6.94 -6.03
C THR A 73 -2.57 -8.18 -5.21
N VAL A 74 -3.24 -9.18 -5.78
CA VAL A 74 -3.54 -10.46 -5.12
C VAL A 74 -2.25 -11.26 -4.85
N ASP A 75 -1.31 -11.25 -5.80
CA ASP A 75 0.00 -11.89 -5.60
C ASP A 75 0.76 -11.25 -4.44
N TYR A 76 0.77 -9.90 -4.36
CA TYR A 76 1.38 -9.18 -3.22
C TYR A 76 0.75 -9.60 -1.89
N ALA A 77 -0.57 -9.63 -1.80
CA ALA A 77 -1.26 -10.02 -0.58
C ALA A 77 -0.92 -11.47 -0.16
N LYS A 78 -0.86 -12.40 -1.12
CA LYS A 78 -0.47 -13.80 -0.86
C LYS A 78 0.98 -13.92 -0.38
N ILE A 79 1.92 -13.20 -0.99
CA ILE A 79 3.32 -13.18 -0.56
C ILE A 79 3.44 -12.60 0.85
N VAL A 80 2.70 -11.52 1.16
CA VAL A 80 2.68 -10.92 2.50
C VAL A 80 2.07 -11.89 3.52
N GLN A 81 1.00 -12.62 3.17
CA GLN A 81 0.41 -13.62 4.06
C GLN A 81 1.40 -14.76 4.34
N LEU A 82 2.04 -15.31 3.32
CA LEU A 82 3.08 -16.34 3.49
C LEU A 82 4.24 -15.84 4.35
N PHE A 83 4.60 -14.56 4.22
CA PHE A 83 5.62 -13.96 5.08
C PHE A 83 5.20 -13.94 6.55
N LEU A 84 3.95 -13.57 6.85
CA LEU A 84 3.43 -13.62 8.23
C LEU A 84 3.37 -15.06 8.76
N ASP A 85 2.93 -16.00 7.94
CA ASP A 85 2.87 -17.43 8.28
C ASP A 85 4.27 -17.97 8.62
N GLU A 86 5.29 -17.60 7.83
CA GLU A 86 6.69 -17.98 8.05
C GLU A 86 7.32 -17.29 9.29
N LEU A 87 6.78 -16.17 9.74
CA LEU A 87 7.14 -15.56 11.02
C LEU A 87 6.37 -16.17 12.20
N GLY A 88 5.36 -17.01 11.95
CA GLY A 88 4.50 -17.59 12.96
C GLY A 88 3.62 -16.56 13.68
N VAL A 89 3.15 -15.52 12.94
CA VAL A 89 2.33 -14.43 13.50
C VAL A 89 1.09 -14.18 12.66
N THR A 90 0.03 -13.72 13.32
CA THR A 90 -1.20 -13.24 12.67
C THR A 90 -1.30 -11.73 12.88
N ALA A 91 -1.48 -10.96 11.81
CA ALA A 91 -1.69 -9.53 11.93
C ALA A 91 -3.10 -9.24 12.45
N THR A 92 -3.20 -8.50 13.55
CA THR A 92 -4.48 -8.00 14.11
C THR A 92 -4.87 -6.68 13.45
N ILE A 93 -3.87 -5.90 13.07
CA ILE A 93 -4.03 -4.64 12.34
C ILE A 93 -3.17 -4.69 11.07
N ALA A 94 -3.76 -4.39 9.91
CA ALA A 94 -3.02 -4.10 8.69
C ALA A 94 -3.16 -2.62 8.37
N MET A 95 -2.03 -1.89 8.37
CA MET A 95 -1.94 -0.49 7.98
C MET A 95 -1.27 -0.37 6.63
N GLY A 96 -1.92 0.26 5.66
CA GLY A 96 -1.37 0.45 4.32
C GLY A 96 -1.49 1.86 3.79
N HIS A 97 -0.39 2.38 3.23
CA HIS A 97 -0.36 3.64 2.51
C HIS A 97 -0.50 3.40 1.01
N SER A 98 -1.37 4.15 0.33
CA SER A 98 -1.51 4.13 -1.13
C SER A 98 -1.69 2.70 -1.68
N PHE A 99 -0.75 2.18 -2.49
CA PHE A 99 -0.76 0.79 -2.95
C PHE A 99 -0.79 -0.23 -1.80
N GLY A 100 -0.05 0.03 -0.71
CA GLY A 100 -0.08 -0.81 0.49
C GLY A 100 -1.48 -0.93 1.10
N GLY A 101 -2.35 0.07 0.92
CA GLY A 101 -3.75 0.02 1.35
C GLY A 101 -4.55 -1.06 0.63
N LYS A 102 -4.37 -1.22 -0.70
CA LYS A 102 -5.00 -2.32 -1.46
C LYS A 102 -4.52 -3.68 -0.97
N VAL A 103 -3.21 -3.83 -0.79
CA VAL A 103 -2.63 -5.08 -0.28
C VAL A 103 -3.17 -5.39 1.12
N SER A 104 -3.21 -4.41 2.03
CA SER A 104 -3.74 -4.55 3.39
C SER A 104 -5.22 -4.97 3.41
N THR A 105 -6.03 -4.44 2.48
CA THR A 105 -7.45 -4.80 2.38
C THR A 105 -7.66 -6.31 2.12
N LEU A 106 -6.79 -6.93 1.30
CA LEU A 106 -6.89 -8.36 0.98
C LEU A 106 -6.43 -9.30 2.10
N LEU A 107 -5.77 -8.79 3.15
CA LEU A 107 -5.32 -9.61 4.28
C LEU A 107 -6.44 -9.93 5.25
N ASN A 108 -7.60 -9.27 5.14
CA ASN A 108 -8.79 -9.50 5.97
C ASN A 108 -8.51 -9.50 7.48
N THR A 109 -7.67 -8.58 7.95
CA THR A 109 -7.36 -8.43 9.37
C THR A 109 -8.57 -7.87 10.14
N PRO A 110 -8.70 -8.11 11.46
CA PRO A 110 -9.78 -7.53 12.28
C PRO A 110 -9.88 -6.00 12.15
N CYS A 111 -8.74 -5.31 12.14
CA CYS A 111 -8.68 -3.86 11.95
C CYS A 111 -7.85 -3.52 10.70
N LEU A 112 -8.40 -2.67 9.83
CA LEU A 112 -7.78 -2.16 8.60
C LEU A 112 -7.55 -0.66 8.73
N VAL A 113 -6.31 -0.21 8.50
CA VAL A 113 -5.96 1.22 8.52
C VAL A 113 -5.51 1.63 7.13
N LEU A 114 -6.28 2.50 6.49
CA LEU A 114 -6.01 3.01 5.15
C LEU A 114 -5.50 4.46 5.23
N LEU A 115 -4.28 4.68 4.74
CA LEU A 115 -3.66 5.99 4.64
C LEU A 115 -3.62 6.40 3.17
N SER A 116 -4.55 7.25 2.72
CA SER A 116 -4.65 7.66 1.31
C SER A 116 -4.53 6.48 0.33
N SER A 117 -5.35 5.43 0.53
CA SER A 117 -5.27 4.19 -0.26
C SER A 117 -5.56 4.43 -1.74
N ALA A 118 -4.83 3.75 -2.61
CA ALA A 118 -5.22 3.59 -4.01
C ALA A 118 -6.40 2.59 -4.11
N GLY A 119 -7.00 2.46 -5.31
CA GLY A 119 -8.02 1.44 -5.60
C GLY A 119 -9.32 1.99 -6.20
N ILE A 120 -9.50 3.31 -6.26
CA ILE A 120 -10.57 3.94 -7.03
C ILE A 120 -10.00 4.47 -8.33
N VAL A 121 -10.52 4.00 -9.46
CA VAL A 121 -10.09 4.47 -10.77
C VAL A 121 -10.54 5.92 -10.96
N THR A 122 -9.58 6.81 -11.11
CA THR A 122 -9.84 8.23 -11.34
C THR A 122 -9.83 8.56 -12.82
N VAL A 123 -10.64 9.51 -13.24
CA VAL A 123 -10.64 10.00 -14.63
C VAL A 123 -9.33 10.77 -14.87
N LYS A 124 -8.44 10.17 -15.65
CA LYS A 124 -7.19 10.84 -16.01
C LYS A 124 -7.45 12.19 -16.69
N PRO A 125 -6.74 13.26 -16.31
CA PRO A 125 -6.85 14.57 -16.96
C PRO A 125 -6.68 14.45 -18.48
N TRP A 126 -7.38 15.30 -19.25
CA TRP A 126 -7.30 15.31 -20.71
C TRP A 126 -5.86 15.38 -21.23
N SER A 127 -4.99 16.16 -20.56
CA SER A 127 -3.56 16.27 -20.91
C SER A 127 -2.84 14.92 -20.83
N VAL A 128 -3.15 14.09 -19.85
CA VAL A 128 -2.58 12.74 -19.72
C VAL A 128 -3.13 11.81 -20.78
N LYS A 129 -4.45 11.89 -21.09
CA LYS A 129 -5.08 11.13 -22.18
C LYS A 129 -4.46 11.46 -23.54
N VAL A 130 -4.19 12.75 -23.80
CA VAL A 130 -3.53 13.19 -25.04
C VAL A 130 -2.10 12.66 -25.11
N LYS A 131 -1.30 12.72 -24.02
CA LYS A 131 0.04 12.13 -23.96
C LYS A 131 0.02 10.64 -24.29
N ILE A 132 -0.88 9.89 -23.68
CA ILE A 132 -1.02 8.43 -23.93
C ILE A 132 -1.39 8.17 -25.41
N ALA A 133 -2.33 8.93 -25.96
CA ALA A 133 -2.75 8.79 -27.37
C ALA A 133 -1.59 9.10 -28.34
N THR A 134 -0.85 10.17 -28.09
CA THR A 134 0.33 10.57 -28.88
C THR A 134 1.42 9.49 -28.80
N PHE A 135 1.68 8.92 -27.63
CA PHE A 135 2.64 7.83 -27.47
C PHE A 135 2.21 6.58 -28.26
N LYS A 136 0.92 6.18 -28.18
CA LYS A 136 0.41 5.04 -28.93
C LYS A 136 0.55 5.22 -30.44
N LEU A 137 0.37 6.44 -30.94
CA LEU A 137 0.52 6.80 -32.36
C LEU A 137 1.99 6.77 -32.81
N LEU A 138 2.92 7.18 -31.95
CA LEU A 138 4.37 7.26 -32.26
C LEU A 138 5.12 5.93 -32.00
N LYS A 139 4.53 5.00 -31.26
CA LYS A 139 5.12 3.69 -30.90
C LYS A 139 5.64 2.90 -32.15
N PRO A 140 4.96 2.87 -33.30
CA PRO A 140 5.45 2.16 -34.49
C PRO A 140 6.71 2.74 -35.12
N LEU A 141 7.05 4.01 -34.83
CA LEU A 141 8.17 4.73 -35.43
C LEU A 141 9.53 4.41 -34.77
N GLY A 142 9.61 3.44 -33.85
CA GLY A 142 10.87 2.86 -33.35
C GLY A 142 11.75 3.80 -32.51
N MET A 143 11.23 4.92 -32.06
CA MET A 143 12.02 5.93 -31.32
C MET A 143 12.14 5.57 -29.83
N LYS A 144 13.10 4.72 -29.47
CA LYS A 144 13.39 4.32 -28.07
C LYS A 144 13.57 5.53 -27.12
N LYS A 145 14.16 6.63 -27.58
CA LYS A 145 14.36 7.85 -26.77
C LYS A 145 13.06 8.59 -26.42
N ILE A 146 12.00 8.44 -27.21
CA ILE A 146 10.69 9.05 -26.91
C ILE A 146 10.00 8.32 -25.74
N ARG A 147 10.29 7.03 -25.53
CA ARG A 147 9.75 6.26 -24.41
C ARG A 147 10.09 6.91 -23.06
N GLU A 148 11.33 7.39 -22.89
CA GLU A 148 11.79 8.02 -21.63
C GLU A 148 11.05 9.32 -21.30
N LEU A 149 10.59 10.06 -22.31
CA LEU A 149 9.82 11.30 -22.14
C LEU A 149 8.35 11.08 -21.74
N PHE A 150 7.81 9.88 -21.99
CA PHE A 150 6.41 9.53 -21.76
C PHE A 150 6.19 8.52 -20.62
N VAL A 151 7.27 7.95 -20.07
CA VAL A 151 7.20 7.10 -18.90
C VAL A 151 6.91 7.98 -17.69
N ALA A 152 5.88 7.60 -16.90
CA ALA A 152 5.59 8.29 -15.66
C ALA A 152 6.84 8.30 -14.75
N PRO A 153 7.09 9.37 -13.97
CA PRO A 153 8.25 9.46 -13.09
C PRO A 153 8.42 8.21 -12.20
N ASP A 154 7.30 7.65 -11.74
CA ASP A 154 7.25 6.46 -10.87
C ASP A 154 7.68 5.16 -11.56
N ALA A 155 7.82 5.16 -12.89
CA ALA A 155 8.19 3.99 -13.70
C ALA A 155 9.62 4.11 -14.31
N GLN A 156 10.33 5.22 -14.06
CA GLN A 156 11.68 5.41 -14.55
C GLN A 156 12.68 4.54 -13.76
N GLY A 157 13.54 3.80 -14.45
CA GLY A 157 14.56 2.95 -13.84
C GLY A 157 14.06 1.59 -13.29
N MET A 158 12.79 1.25 -13.48
CA MET A 158 12.26 -0.06 -13.09
C MET A 158 12.79 -1.19 -13.98
N SER A 159 12.94 -2.39 -13.41
CA SER A 159 13.10 -3.62 -14.20
C SER A 159 11.86 -3.86 -15.08
N HIS A 160 11.98 -4.77 -16.06
CA HIS A 160 10.84 -5.15 -16.91
C HIS A 160 9.67 -5.70 -16.08
N GLU A 161 9.96 -6.57 -15.12
CA GLU A 161 8.98 -7.22 -14.25
C GLU A 161 8.25 -6.20 -13.39
N MET A 162 8.98 -5.24 -12.81
CA MET A 162 8.37 -4.16 -12.00
C MET A 162 7.54 -3.21 -12.84
N TYR A 163 7.96 -2.90 -14.08
CA TYR A 163 7.16 -2.09 -14.98
C TYR A 163 5.85 -2.77 -15.41
N GLU A 164 5.89 -4.08 -15.73
CA GLU A 164 4.68 -4.84 -16.04
C GLU A 164 3.78 -4.99 -14.81
N THR A 165 4.37 -5.22 -13.62
CA THR A 165 3.66 -5.22 -12.33
C THR A 165 2.96 -3.87 -12.09
N PHE A 166 3.66 -2.75 -12.32
CA PHE A 166 3.07 -1.41 -12.19
C PHE A 166 1.80 -1.26 -13.04
N LYS A 167 1.84 -1.71 -14.30
CA LYS A 167 0.67 -1.65 -15.19
C LYS A 167 -0.51 -2.49 -14.69
N ASN A 168 -0.23 -3.60 -14.01
CA ASN A 168 -1.28 -4.45 -13.43
C ASN A 168 -1.97 -3.77 -12.23
N VAL A 169 -1.24 -2.96 -11.46
CA VAL A 169 -1.74 -2.46 -10.17
C VAL A 169 -2.16 -0.99 -10.19
N VAL A 170 -1.63 -0.15 -11.11
CA VAL A 170 -1.82 1.31 -11.05
C VAL A 170 -3.24 1.77 -11.32
N ASP A 171 -3.90 1.18 -12.31
CA ASP A 171 -5.27 1.53 -12.73
C ASP A 171 -6.27 0.41 -12.37
N GLU A 172 -5.97 -0.40 -11.37
CA GLU A 172 -6.83 -1.49 -10.93
C GLU A 172 -8.03 -0.94 -10.16
N ASP A 173 -9.24 -1.29 -10.60
CA ASP A 173 -10.46 -1.02 -9.85
C ASP A 173 -10.58 -2.01 -8.70
N PHE A 174 -10.73 -1.48 -7.49
CA PHE A 174 -10.71 -2.24 -6.24
C PHE A 174 -12.02 -2.08 -5.43
N GLU A 175 -13.07 -1.54 -6.06
CA GLU A 175 -14.34 -1.27 -5.39
C GLU A 175 -14.99 -2.54 -4.84
N ALA A 176 -14.88 -3.66 -5.57
CA ALA A 176 -15.42 -4.94 -5.13
C ALA A 176 -14.73 -5.47 -3.87
N GLU A 177 -13.41 -5.34 -3.78
CA GLU A 177 -12.61 -5.78 -2.64
C GLU A 177 -12.89 -4.93 -1.40
N PHE A 178 -13.03 -3.60 -1.55
CA PHE A 178 -13.47 -2.74 -0.45
C PHE A 178 -14.87 -3.09 0.02
N THR A 179 -15.81 -3.33 -0.88
CA THR A 179 -17.18 -3.74 -0.53
C THR A 179 -17.23 -5.11 0.17
N ALA A 180 -16.34 -6.02 -0.22
CA ALA A 180 -16.25 -7.35 0.38
C ALA A 180 -15.57 -7.37 1.76
N SER A 181 -14.82 -6.31 2.11
CA SER A 181 -14.07 -6.24 3.36
C SER A 181 -15.01 -6.27 4.57
N LYS A 182 -14.67 -7.11 5.56
CA LYS A 182 -15.39 -7.21 6.85
C LYS A 182 -14.60 -6.62 8.01
N SER A 183 -13.43 -6.07 7.73
CA SER A 183 -12.59 -5.41 8.71
C SER A 183 -13.27 -4.14 9.26
N LYS A 184 -13.01 -3.82 10.53
CA LYS A 184 -13.24 -2.46 11.02
C LYS A 184 -12.20 -1.54 10.38
N ALA A 185 -12.62 -0.62 9.52
CA ALA A 185 -11.72 0.21 8.74
C ALA A 185 -11.62 1.64 9.27
N LEU A 186 -10.40 2.12 9.45
CA LEU A 186 -10.08 3.53 9.72
C LEU A 186 -9.42 4.13 8.48
N CYS A 187 -10.14 5.02 7.81
CA CYS A 187 -9.71 5.63 6.56
C CYS A 187 -9.23 7.06 6.82
N PHE A 188 -7.93 7.30 6.75
CA PHE A 188 -7.32 8.63 6.90
C PHE A 188 -6.89 9.16 5.54
N TRP A 189 -7.15 10.45 5.27
CA TRP A 189 -6.91 11.03 3.96
C TRP A 189 -6.40 12.46 4.03
N GLY A 190 -5.41 12.78 3.20
CA GLY A 190 -4.96 14.16 3.00
C GLY A 190 -5.98 14.96 2.18
N LYS A 191 -6.39 16.13 2.66
CA LYS A 191 -7.35 17.00 1.96
C LYS A 191 -6.81 17.54 0.64
N GLU A 192 -5.49 17.76 0.56
CA GLU A 192 -4.77 18.27 -0.61
C GLU A 192 -4.11 17.14 -1.42
N ASP A 193 -4.48 15.88 -1.16
CA ASP A 193 -3.93 14.74 -1.89
C ASP A 193 -4.34 14.76 -3.37
N THR A 194 -3.34 14.85 -4.25
CA THR A 194 -3.53 14.85 -5.71
C THR A 194 -3.29 13.49 -6.35
N ALA A 195 -2.66 12.55 -5.63
CA ALA A 195 -2.41 11.19 -6.11
C ALA A 195 -3.65 10.30 -5.94
N THR A 196 -4.24 10.34 -4.75
CA THR A 196 -5.53 9.73 -4.41
C THR A 196 -6.46 10.82 -3.85
N PRO A 197 -7.16 11.58 -4.69
CA PRO A 197 -7.95 12.74 -4.27
C PRO A 197 -8.97 12.40 -3.19
N LEU A 198 -9.28 13.34 -2.30
CA LEU A 198 -10.11 13.19 -1.10
C LEU A 198 -11.40 12.40 -1.38
N TYR A 199 -12.10 12.70 -2.49
CA TYR A 199 -13.34 12.01 -2.85
C TYR A 199 -13.18 10.51 -3.08
N THR A 200 -11.95 10.03 -3.40
CA THR A 200 -11.67 8.59 -3.53
C THR A 200 -11.67 7.92 -2.16
N GLY A 201 -11.20 8.61 -1.15
CA GLY A 201 -11.25 8.14 0.24
C GLY A 201 -12.66 8.11 0.80
N GLU A 202 -13.45 9.14 0.53
CA GLU A 202 -14.88 9.17 0.88
C GLU A 202 -15.62 8.00 0.23
N LYS A 203 -15.30 7.71 -1.04
CA LYS A 203 -15.89 6.58 -1.76
C LYS A 203 -15.47 5.24 -1.15
N ILE A 204 -14.18 5.03 -0.84
CA ILE A 204 -13.69 3.80 -0.19
C ILE A 204 -14.39 3.60 1.16
N ALA A 205 -14.44 4.63 1.99
CA ALA A 205 -15.14 4.56 3.26
C ALA A 205 -16.63 4.23 3.10
N GLY A 206 -17.28 4.76 2.07
CA GLY A 206 -18.68 4.43 1.75
C GLY A 206 -18.89 2.99 1.26
N LEU A 207 -17.87 2.32 0.73
CA LEU A 207 -17.92 0.93 0.27
C LEU A 207 -17.71 -0.09 1.42
N ILE A 208 -16.87 0.25 2.41
CA ILE A 208 -16.59 -0.65 3.53
C ILE A 208 -17.67 -0.46 4.61
N GLU A 209 -18.41 -1.52 4.87
CA GLU A 209 -19.58 -1.51 5.79
C GLU A 209 -19.28 -0.95 7.20
N ASN A 210 -18.12 -1.31 7.76
CA ASN A 210 -17.71 -0.87 9.10
C ASN A 210 -16.49 0.04 9.00
N SER A 211 -16.68 1.27 8.52
CA SER A 211 -15.63 2.25 8.32
C SER A 211 -15.85 3.57 9.03
N VAL A 212 -14.74 4.25 9.39
CA VAL A 212 -14.74 5.64 9.85
C VAL A 212 -13.76 6.42 8.99
N PHE A 213 -14.17 7.61 8.51
CA PHE A 213 -13.39 8.47 7.63
C PHE A 213 -12.87 9.71 8.34
N TYR A 214 -11.57 9.99 8.19
CA TYR A 214 -10.86 11.10 8.80
C TYR A 214 -10.13 11.95 7.75
N PRO A 215 -10.73 13.03 7.23
CA PRO A 215 -10.01 13.98 6.38
C PRO A 215 -9.08 14.84 7.22
N LEU A 216 -7.78 14.85 6.88
CA LEU A 216 -6.73 15.59 7.59
C LEU A 216 -6.04 16.57 6.63
N ASP A 217 -5.49 17.66 7.16
CA ASP A 217 -4.77 18.62 6.34
C ASP A 217 -3.47 18.00 5.82
N GLY A 218 -3.11 18.28 4.56
CA GLY A 218 -1.89 17.84 3.92
C GLY A 218 -2.10 17.00 2.65
N ASP A 219 -0.98 16.67 2.02
CA ASP A 219 -0.89 15.96 0.75
C ASP A 219 -0.95 14.43 0.93
N HIS A 220 -0.45 13.68 -0.07
CA HIS A 220 -0.39 12.22 -0.07
C HIS A 220 0.42 11.62 1.11
N PHE A 221 1.29 12.42 1.73
CA PHE A 221 2.11 12.03 2.89
C PHE A 221 1.68 12.67 4.21
N PHE A 222 0.44 13.15 4.30
CA PHE A 222 -0.16 13.80 5.48
C PHE A 222 0.10 13.05 6.80
N PHE A 223 0.23 11.74 6.75
CA PHE A 223 0.42 10.89 7.93
C PHE A 223 1.76 11.17 8.66
N LEU A 224 2.75 11.76 7.99
CA LEU A 224 4.01 12.17 8.63
C LEU A 224 3.80 13.26 9.70
N THR A 225 2.85 14.15 9.47
CA THR A 225 2.51 15.26 10.39
C THR A 225 1.39 14.90 11.37
N HIS A 226 0.52 13.95 11.02
CA HIS A 226 -0.64 13.55 11.83
C HIS A 226 -0.48 12.21 12.56
N LYS A 227 0.74 11.69 12.66
CA LYS A 227 1.04 10.38 13.23
C LYS A 227 0.46 10.14 14.62
N ASP A 228 0.50 11.15 15.49
CA ASP A 228 0.03 11.04 16.88
C ASP A 228 -1.51 10.95 16.94
N PHE A 229 -2.22 11.71 16.12
CA PHE A 229 -3.67 11.62 15.99
C PHE A 229 -4.08 10.26 15.44
N ILE A 230 -3.43 9.80 14.37
CA ILE A 230 -3.67 8.50 13.75
C ILE A 230 -3.43 7.37 14.77
N ALA A 231 -2.30 7.41 15.46
CA ALA A 231 -1.96 6.40 16.48
C ALA A 231 -2.96 6.35 17.63
N LYS A 232 -3.38 7.52 18.14
CA LYS A 232 -4.42 7.61 19.17
C LYS A 232 -5.73 6.98 18.69
N THR A 233 -6.17 7.34 17.49
CA THR A 233 -7.41 6.82 16.91
C THR A 233 -7.35 5.30 16.71
N ILE A 234 -6.22 4.75 16.24
CA ILE A 234 -6.02 3.31 16.13
C ILE A 234 -6.14 2.63 17.50
N THR A 235 -5.49 3.20 18.53
CA THR A 235 -5.57 2.63 19.90
C THR A 235 -7.00 2.60 20.41
N GLU A 236 -7.76 3.67 20.22
CA GLU A 236 -9.15 3.79 20.69
C GLU A 236 -10.10 2.82 19.97
N HIS A 237 -9.93 2.62 18.67
CA HIS A 237 -10.88 1.86 17.86
C HIS A 237 -10.50 0.39 17.65
N CYS A 238 -9.20 0.06 17.55
CA CYS A 238 -8.79 -1.30 17.21
C CYS A 238 -8.63 -2.19 18.45
N LYS A 239 -8.32 -1.64 19.64
CA LYS A 239 -8.27 -2.43 20.88
C LYS A 239 -9.62 -3.09 21.24
N GLU A 240 -10.73 -2.41 20.97
CA GLU A 240 -12.08 -2.97 21.22
C GLU A 240 -12.44 -4.14 20.28
N THR A 241 -11.77 -4.24 19.13
CA THR A 241 -12.03 -5.27 18.11
C THR A 241 -11.20 -6.53 18.34
N ILE A 242 -10.17 -6.43 19.18
CA ILE A 242 -9.19 -7.50 19.45
C ILE A 242 -9.54 -8.27 20.74
N GLN A 243 -10.40 -7.72 21.60
CA GLN A 243 -10.97 -8.37 22.79
C GLN A 243 -12.23 -9.18 22.45
#